data_e8daccca4e073df465dcd20de5b60f7b
#
_entry.id   e8daccca4e073df465dcd20de5b60f7b
#
_cell.length_a   1.000
_cell.length_b   1.000
_cell.length_c   1.000
_cell.angle_alpha   90.00
_cell.angle_beta   90.00
_cell.angle_gamma   90.00
#
_symmetry.space_group_name_H-M   'P 1'
#
loop_
_entity.id
_entity.type
_entity.pdbx_description
1 polymer ?
#
loop_
_entity_poly.entity_id
_entity_poly.type
_entity_poly.pdbx_seq_one_letter_code
_entity_poly.pdbx_strand_id
1 'polypeptide(L)'
;MNTKIISYVISNLFKILMFLFLFPLAVSIYYKEGLKFSMAYIIPIIILCILSYFLSDKTPENQSFFSKEGLVIVSLSWLLISFFGALPFIISGSIPNMVDAFFESVSGFTTTGASILSEVESLSKSILFWRSLTHVVGGMGVLVLVLAVLPKGNNQALHIMRAEVPGPTVGKIVAKMNYNSRILYIIYISMIIILIIFLLLGGMPLFDACIHAFGTAGTGGFSCKNTSIGFYNSAYIDYVISIGMIAFGLNFNLFYLLILGNIKQVFKSEEARYYLSIIFIATTLICINIRPLYSSISRMIRDVFFTVSSIITTTGFSTVDFDKWPTFSKTILMFLMFCGACAGSTAGGFKVSRFVILIKKFVREFKKIGHPNKVLNIKLEGKTLDKEMLEGVDSYFILYSVILFILLLITAWDSDTFITALSAVLATFNNIGPGLGAVGPTSNFASYSAFTKIVLSLGMLLGRLEIIPLLILVSPRIYRKRE
;
A
#
# COMPACT_ATOMS: atom_id res chain seq x y z
N MET A 1 4.52 -22.54 19.90
CA MET A 1 3.95 -21.23 19.55
C MET A 1 3.32 -20.62 20.81
N ASN A 2 3.65 -19.37 21.13
CA ASN A 2 3.13 -18.68 22.31
C ASN A 2 1.79 -18.02 22.00
N THR A 3 0.67 -18.74 22.21
CA THR A 3 -0.69 -18.27 21.92
C THR A 3 -1.10 -17.08 22.79
N LYS A 4 -0.61 -16.98 24.04
CA LYS A 4 -0.92 -15.86 24.95
C LYS A 4 -0.44 -14.52 24.41
N ILE A 5 0.75 -14.48 23.78
CA ILE A 5 1.26 -13.27 23.16
C ILE A 5 0.43 -12.90 21.92
N ILE A 6 0.06 -13.88 21.10
CA ILE A 6 -0.79 -13.64 19.92
C ILE A 6 -2.11 -13.01 20.36
N SER A 7 -2.80 -13.60 21.36
CA SER A 7 -4.05 -13.05 21.91
C SER A 7 -3.88 -11.64 22.47
N TYR A 8 -2.79 -11.39 23.20
CA TYR A 8 -2.50 -10.06 23.74
C TYR A 8 -2.32 -9.00 22.65
N VAL A 9 -1.55 -9.30 21.60
CA VAL A 9 -1.32 -8.35 20.48
C VAL A 9 -2.62 -8.10 19.70
N ILE A 10 -3.42 -9.16 19.45
CA ILE A 10 -4.71 -9.02 18.77
C ILE A 10 -5.70 -8.22 19.61
N SER A 11 -5.75 -8.43 20.93
CA SER A 11 -6.58 -7.61 21.83
C SER A 11 -6.22 -6.12 21.74
N ASN A 12 -4.93 -5.78 21.69
CA ASN A 12 -4.49 -4.39 21.51
C ASN A 12 -4.82 -3.85 20.10
N LEU A 13 -4.73 -4.69 19.07
CA LEU A 13 -5.17 -4.34 17.73
C LEU A 13 -6.66 -3.96 17.70
N PHE A 14 -7.51 -4.74 18.37
CA PHE A 14 -8.93 -4.45 18.49
C PHE A 14 -9.21 -3.12 19.21
N LYS A 15 -8.47 -2.81 20.27
CA LYS A 15 -8.56 -1.50 20.95
C LYS A 15 -8.22 -0.34 20.02
N ILE A 16 -7.20 -0.49 19.19
CA ILE A 16 -6.83 0.52 18.20
C ILE A 16 -7.94 0.66 17.14
N LEU A 17 -8.48 -0.47 16.65
CA LEU A 17 -9.54 -0.42 15.66
C LEU A 17 -10.82 0.23 16.22
N MET A 18 -11.17 -0.04 17.48
CA MET A 18 -12.25 0.68 18.18
C MET A 18 -12.01 2.19 18.20
N PHE A 19 -10.79 2.61 18.53
CA PHE A 19 -10.42 4.03 18.52
C PHE A 19 -10.54 4.64 17.12
N LEU A 20 -10.14 3.92 16.07
CA LEU A 20 -10.25 4.36 14.69
C LEU A 20 -11.71 4.53 14.24
N PHE A 21 -12.63 3.69 14.70
CA PHE A 21 -14.07 3.84 14.40
C PHE A 21 -14.71 5.09 15.02
N LEU A 22 -14.11 5.68 16.04
CA LEU A 22 -14.62 6.93 16.61
C LEU A 22 -14.55 8.10 15.64
N PHE A 23 -13.57 8.13 14.72
CA PHE A 23 -13.44 9.22 13.75
C PHE A 23 -14.60 9.26 12.75
N PRO A 24 -14.91 8.18 11.99
CA PRO A 24 -16.05 8.19 11.08
C PRO A 24 -17.40 8.29 11.84
N LEU A 25 -17.49 7.81 13.08
CA LEU A 25 -18.66 8.03 13.93
C LEU A 25 -18.85 9.54 14.21
N ALA A 26 -17.78 10.26 14.55
CA ALA A 26 -17.83 11.70 14.74
C ALA A 26 -18.26 12.44 13.45
N VAL A 27 -17.76 11.99 12.27
CA VAL A 27 -18.20 12.51 10.96
C VAL A 27 -19.70 12.26 10.75
N SER A 28 -20.20 11.05 11.02
CA SER A 28 -21.63 10.71 10.89
C SER A 28 -22.51 11.61 11.76
N ILE A 29 -22.10 11.89 13.00
CA ILE A 29 -22.81 12.78 13.92
C ILE A 29 -22.76 14.23 13.43
N TYR A 30 -21.58 14.71 13.00
CA TYR A 30 -21.39 16.07 12.51
C TYR A 30 -22.25 16.37 11.28
N TYR A 31 -22.33 15.46 10.31
CA TYR A 31 -23.14 15.61 9.10
C TYR A 31 -24.60 15.18 9.29
N LYS A 32 -24.99 14.74 10.49
CA LYS A 32 -26.37 14.32 10.84
C LYS A 32 -26.91 13.24 9.89
N GLU A 33 -26.10 12.22 9.56
CA GLU A 33 -26.44 11.19 8.58
C GLU A 33 -27.51 10.20 9.05
N GLY A 34 -27.94 10.28 10.31
CA GLY A 34 -28.98 9.45 10.90
C GLY A 34 -28.44 8.25 11.69
N LEU A 35 -29.32 7.63 12.48
CA LEU A 35 -28.96 6.54 13.39
C LEU A 35 -28.35 5.33 12.70
N LYS A 36 -28.80 4.98 11.49
CA LYS A 36 -28.31 3.83 10.75
C LYS A 36 -26.78 3.90 10.51
N PHE A 37 -26.28 5.06 10.08
CA PHE A 37 -24.86 5.26 9.83
C PHE A 37 -24.05 5.34 11.12
N SER A 38 -24.58 5.93 12.19
CA SER A 38 -23.92 5.91 13.50
C SER A 38 -23.82 4.50 14.07
N MET A 39 -24.88 3.68 13.95
CA MET A 39 -24.88 2.28 14.38
C MET A 39 -23.89 1.42 13.59
N ALA A 40 -23.59 1.77 12.34
CA ALA A 40 -22.59 1.09 11.54
C ALA A 40 -21.19 1.11 12.16
N TYR A 41 -20.90 2.06 13.04
CA TYR A 41 -19.64 2.13 13.80
C TYR A 41 -19.79 1.67 15.24
N ILE A 42 -20.92 1.96 15.89
CA ILE A 42 -21.16 1.58 17.30
C ILE A 42 -21.21 0.06 17.46
N ILE A 43 -21.90 -0.67 16.58
CA ILE A 43 -22.01 -2.12 16.66
C ILE A 43 -20.63 -2.80 16.55
N PRO A 44 -19.77 -2.51 15.56
CA PRO A 44 -18.40 -3.05 15.53
C PRO A 44 -17.57 -2.68 16.75
N ILE A 45 -17.70 -1.47 17.30
CA ILE A 45 -17.01 -1.06 18.54
C ILE A 45 -17.43 -1.99 19.71
N ILE A 46 -18.73 -2.26 19.88
CA ILE A 46 -19.22 -3.16 20.94
C ILE A 46 -18.68 -4.59 20.73
N ILE A 47 -18.74 -5.12 19.51
CA ILE A 47 -18.23 -6.46 19.19
C ILE A 47 -16.74 -6.54 19.52
N LEU A 48 -15.94 -5.57 19.10
CA LEU A 48 -14.50 -5.54 19.35
C LEU A 48 -14.18 -5.36 20.83
N CYS A 49 -14.99 -4.60 21.58
CA CYS A 49 -14.87 -4.45 23.02
C CYS A 49 -15.03 -5.80 23.73
N ILE A 50 -16.09 -6.54 23.40
CA ILE A 50 -16.37 -7.87 23.95
C ILE A 50 -15.22 -8.83 23.60
N LEU A 51 -14.81 -8.89 22.32
CA LEU A 51 -13.72 -9.77 21.89
C LEU A 51 -12.38 -9.39 22.54
N SER A 52 -12.09 -8.08 22.65
CA SER A 52 -10.88 -7.61 23.32
C SER A 52 -10.86 -7.99 24.81
N TYR A 53 -12.01 -7.96 25.48
CA TYR A 53 -12.14 -8.37 26.88
C TYR A 53 -11.82 -9.87 27.06
N PHE A 54 -12.37 -10.75 26.22
CA PHE A 54 -12.10 -12.18 26.28
C PHE A 54 -10.67 -12.56 25.88
N LEU A 55 -10.04 -11.78 24.98
CA LEU A 55 -8.66 -12.01 24.56
C LEU A 55 -7.63 -11.32 25.46
N SER A 56 -8.08 -10.42 26.35
CA SER A 56 -7.21 -9.64 27.25
C SER A 56 -6.73 -10.50 28.42
N ASP A 57 -5.76 -11.37 28.18
CA ASP A 57 -4.94 -11.88 29.26
C ASP A 57 -4.06 -10.76 29.83
N LYS A 58 -3.73 -10.86 31.14
CA LYS A 58 -2.69 -10.02 31.76
C LYS A 58 -1.43 -10.08 30.89
N THR A 59 -0.69 -8.99 30.84
CA THR A 59 0.61 -8.96 30.12
C THR A 59 1.37 -10.26 30.39
N PRO A 60 1.65 -11.07 29.35
CA PRO A 60 2.26 -12.38 29.56
C PRO A 60 3.60 -12.21 30.28
N GLU A 61 3.84 -12.96 31.35
CA GLU A 61 5.10 -12.93 32.08
C GLU A 61 6.30 -13.25 31.19
N ASN A 62 6.11 -14.17 30.24
CA ASN A 62 7.09 -14.46 29.21
C ASN A 62 6.70 -13.75 27.90
N GLN A 63 7.32 -12.61 27.66
CA GLN A 63 7.10 -11.79 26.46
C GLN A 63 8.03 -12.20 25.29
N SER A 64 8.84 -13.25 25.44
CA SER A 64 9.73 -13.71 24.37
C SER A 64 8.92 -14.39 23.25
N PHE A 65 9.03 -13.91 22.03
CA PHE A 65 8.51 -14.56 20.83
C PHE A 65 9.55 -14.54 19.72
N PHE A 66 9.51 -15.55 18.88
CA PHE A 66 10.42 -15.71 17.75
C PHE A 66 9.82 -15.16 16.46
N SER A 67 10.60 -15.13 15.39
CA SER A 67 10.16 -14.65 14.08
C SER A 67 8.89 -15.35 13.55
N LYS A 68 8.66 -16.61 13.94
CA LYS A 68 7.46 -17.37 13.56
C LYS A 68 6.17 -16.76 14.12
N GLU A 69 6.16 -16.46 15.43
CA GLU A 69 5.00 -15.82 16.08
C GLU A 69 4.76 -14.44 15.51
N GLY A 70 5.82 -13.67 15.20
CA GLY A 70 5.73 -12.37 14.57
C GLY A 70 5.02 -12.43 13.21
N LEU A 71 5.40 -13.38 12.35
CA LEU A 71 4.78 -13.57 11.04
C LEU A 71 3.30 -13.97 11.13
N VAL A 72 2.94 -14.86 12.08
CA VAL A 72 1.55 -15.26 12.35
C VAL A 72 0.73 -14.06 12.86
N ILE A 73 1.27 -13.28 13.80
CA ILE A 73 0.61 -12.06 14.32
C ILE A 73 0.32 -11.09 13.18
N VAL A 74 1.31 -10.81 12.33
CA VAL A 74 1.17 -9.89 11.19
C VAL A 74 0.02 -10.35 10.30
N SER A 75 0.08 -11.57 9.79
CA SER A 75 -0.90 -12.08 8.85
C SER A 75 -2.31 -12.16 9.42
N LEU A 76 -2.45 -12.63 10.66
CA LEU A 76 -3.74 -12.71 11.33
C LEU A 76 -4.31 -11.32 11.61
N SER A 77 -3.47 -10.36 11.98
CA SER A 77 -3.88 -8.97 12.21
C SER A 77 -4.46 -8.33 10.96
N TRP A 78 -3.82 -8.51 9.80
CA TRP A 78 -4.30 -7.96 8.54
C TRP A 78 -5.63 -8.58 8.08
N LEU A 79 -5.80 -9.90 8.26
CA LEU A 79 -7.06 -10.57 7.99
C LEU A 79 -8.19 -10.08 8.90
N LEU A 80 -7.92 -9.97 10.20
CA LEU A 80 -8.92 -9.54 11.19
C LEU A 80 -9.31 -8.06 11.00
N ILE A 81 -8.34 -7.16 10.79
CA ILE A 81 -8.66 -5.74 10.59
C ILE A 81 -9.46 -5.53 9.31
N SER A 82 -9.17 -6.28 8.26
CA SER A 82 -9.93 -6.24 7.01
C SER A 82 -11.35 -6.78 7.20
N PHE A 83 -11.50 -7.86 7.97
CA PHE A 83 -12.81 -8.44 8.25
C PHE A 83 -13.69 -7.49 9.10
N PHE A 84 -13.18 -6.98 10.22
CA PHE A 84 -13.94 -6.06 11.06
C PHE A 84 -14.11 -4.69 10.40
N GLY A 85 -13.16 -4.26 9.58
CA GLY A 85 -13.26 -3.04 8.78
C GLY A 85 -14.32 -3.09 7.69
N ALA A 86 -14.78 -4.28 7.29
CA ALA A 86 -15.89 -4.46 6.35
C ALA A 86 -17.26 -4.24 7.01
N LEU A 87 -17.38 -4.41 8.34
CA LEU A 87 -18.67 -4.34 9.03
C LEU A 87 -19.41 -2.99 8.84
N PRO A 88 -18.74 -1.82 8.89
CA PRO A 88 -19.44 -0.56 8.63
C PRO A 88 -20.12 -0.50 7.26
N PHE A 89 -19.53 -1.07 6.23
CA PHE A 89 -20.13 -1.11 4.87
C PHE A 89 -21.39 -1.96 4.83
N ILE A 90 -21.39 -3.11 5.53
CA ILE A 90 -22.52 -4.04 5.58
C ILE A 90 -23.66 -3.44 6.41
N ILE A 91 -23.36 -2.97 7.63
CA ILE A 91 -24.36 -2.49 8.59
C ILE A 91 -25.03 -1.19 8.08
N SER A 92 -24.25 -0.30 7.46
CA SER A 92 -24.81 0.91 6.81
C SER A 92 -25.67 0.56 5.59
N GLY A 93 -25.50 -0.64 5.01
CA GLY A 93 -26.13 -1.04 3.76
C GLY A 93 -25.51 -0.39 2.51
N SER A 94 -24.35 0.26 2.66
CA SER A 94 -23.62 0.84 1.51
C SER A 94 -23.05 -0.23 0.60
N ILE A 95 -22.60 -1.36 1.18
CA ILE A 95 -22.17 -2.57 0.47
C ILE A 95 -22.77 -3.76 1.21
N PRO A 96 -23.97 -4.22 0.82
CA PRO A 96 -24.68 -5.28 1.57
C PRO A 96 -24.03 -6.66 1.46
N ASN A 97 -23.34 -6.94 0.35
CA ASN A 97 -22.69 -8.23 0.13
C ASN A 97 -21.40 -8.34 0.94
N MET A 98 -21.26 -9.42 1.72
CA MET A 98 -20.10 -9.66 2.59
C MET A 98 -18.78 -9.77 1.81
N VAL A 99 -18.77 -10.41 0.64
CA VAL A 99 -17.56 -10.58 -0.18
C VAL A 99 -17.14 -9.23 -0.75
N ASP A 100 -18.08 -8.45 -1.23
CA ASP A 100 -17.84 -7.10 -1.76
C ASP A 100 -17.35 -6.15 -0.68
N ALA A 101 -17.96 -6.17 0.51
CA ALA A 101 -17.52 -5.36 1.64
C ALA A 101 -16.13 -5.76 2.14
N PHE A 102 -15.81 -7.07 2.14
CA PHE A 102 -14.47 -7.56 2.48
C PHE A 102 -13.44 -7.13 1.44
N PHE A 103 -13.75 -7.24 0.13
CA PHE A 103 -12.89 -6.76 -0.95
C PHE A 103 -12.58 -5.27 -0.79
N GLU A 104 -13.60 -4.42 -0.58
CA GLU A 104 -13.43 -2.98 -0.38
C GLU A 104 -12.59 -2.66 0.86
N SER A 105 -12.81 -3.39 1.96
CA SER A 105 -12.05 -3.22 3.20
C SER A 105 -10.60 -3.67 3.05
N VAL A 106 -10.34 -4.83 2.42
CA VAL A 106 -8.98 -5.28 2.10
C VAL A 106 -8.29 -4.25 1.23
N SER A 107 -8.95 -3.79 0.15
CA SER A 107 -8.43 -2.76 -0.74
C SER A 107 -8.08 -1.48 0.02
N GLY A 108 -8.91 -1.09 0.99
CA GLY A 108 -8.65 0.05 1.85
C GLY A 108 -7.40 -0.12 2.70
N PHE A 109 -7.33 -1.16 3.52
CA PHE A 109 -6.20 -1.39 4.42
C PHE A 109 -4.90 -1.73 3.70
N THR A 110 -4.96 -2.50 2.61
CA THR A 110 -3.76 -2.79 1.80
C THR A 110 -3.35 -1.60 0.91
N THR A 111 -4.09 -0.50 0.98
CA THR A 111 -3.85 0.71 0.19
C THR A 111 -3.83 0.44 -1.32
N THR A 112 -4.69 -0.48 -1.77
CA THR A 112 -4.79 -0.86 -3.17
C THR A 112 -5.63 0.15 -3.97
N GLY A 113 -6.78 0.58 -3.43
CA GLY A 113 -7.68 1.49 -4.13
C GLY A 113 -8.56 0.85 -5.21
N ALA A 114 -8.49 -0.47 -5.39
CA ALA A 114 -9.44 -1.21 -6.22
C ALA A 114 -10.82 -1.18 -5.54
N SER A 115 -11.87 -0.82 -6.28
CA SER A 115 -13.20 -0.66 -5.74
C SER A 115 -14.22 -1.49 -6.50
N ILE A 116 -15.24 -1.97 -5.77
CA ILE A 116 -16.43 -2.60 -6.36
C ILE A 116 -17.57 -1.58 -6.56
N LEU A 117 -17.38 -0.35 -6.09
CA LEU A 117 -18.41 0.68 -6.16
C LEU A 117 -18.44 1.31 -7.55
N SER A 118 -19.61 1.37 -8.16
CA SER A 118 -19.83 2.06 -9.44
C SER A 118 -20.08 3.55 -9.25
N GLU A 119 -20.64 3.93 -8.11
CA GLU A 119 -20.94 5.31 -7.77
C GLU A 119 -20.54 5.58 -6.32
N VAL A 120 -19.61 6.52 -6.12
CA VAL A 120 -19.10 6.89 -4.79
C VAL A 120 -19.72 8.16 -4.25
N GLU A 121 -20.27 9.03 -5.13
CA GLU A 121 -20.79 10.34 -4.73
C GLU A 121 -22.12 10.26 -3.96
N SER A 122 -22.87 9.17 -4.14
CA SER A 122 -24.09 8.87 -3.41
C SER A 122 -23.87 8.36 -1.98
N LEU A 123 -22.63 7.98 -1.64
CA LEU A 123 -22.31 7.44 -0.32
C LEU A 123 -22.31 8.51 0.77
N SER A 124 -22.60 8.11 2.00
CA SER A 124 -22.51 8.99 3.15
C SER A 124 -21.05 9.45 3.39
N LYS A 125 -20.91 10.66 3.95
CA LYS A 125 -19.59 11.25 4.27
C LYS A 125 -18.78 10.38 5.23
N SER A 126 -19.45 9.76 6.21
CA SER A 126 -18.78 8.88 7.18
C SER A 126 -18.20 7.63 6.50
N ILE A 127 -18.91 7.03 5.54
CA ILE A 127 -18.43 5.86 4.78
C ILE A 127 -17.26 6.26 3.87
N LEU A 128 -17.33 7.40 3.17
CA LEU A 128 -16.23 7.93 2.37
C LEU A 128 -14.99 8.23 3.23
N PHE A 129 -15.22 8.79 4.41
CA PHE A 129 -14.17 9.07 5.38
C PHE A 129 -13.52 7.76 5.88
N TRP A 130 -14.33 6.74 6.22
CA TRP A 130 -13.81 5.43 6.64
C TRP A 130 -12.95 4.79 5.57
N ARG A 131 -13.41 4.75 4.30
CA ARG A 131 -12.65 4.24 3.17
C ARG A 131 -11.25 4.89 3.09
N SER A 132 -11.19 6.22 3.16
CA SER A 132 -9.91 6.94 3.06
C SER A 132 -9.06 6.84 4.32
N LEU A 133 -9.67 6.74 5.50
CA LEU A 133 -8.95 6.53 6.76
C LEU A 133 -8.23 5.17 6.78
N THR A 134 -8.81 4.12 6.17
CA THR A 134 -8.14 2.82 6.05
C THR A 134 -6.83 2.93 5.28
N HIS A 135 -6.71 3.82 4.28
CA HIS A 135 -5.45 4.09 3.59
C HIS A 135 -4.39 4.71 4.49
N VAL A 136 -4.77 5.65 5.36
CA VAL A 136 -3.82 6.24 6.33
C VAL A 136 -3.25 5.18 7.26
N VAL A 137 -4.12 4.32 7.77
CA VAL A 137 -3.75 3.23 8.69
C VAL A 137 -2.90 2.18 7.99
N GLY A 138 -3.31 1.78 6.80
CA GLY A 138 -2.62 0.78 5.99
C GLY A 138 -1.28 1.25 5.45
N GLY A 139 -1.17 2.54 5.09
CA GLY A 139 0.04 3.12 4.47
C GLY A 139 1.30 2.98 5.32
N MET A 140 1.21 3.33 6.60
CA MET A 140 2.34 3.18 7.54
C MET A 140 2.46 1.79 8.17
N GLY A 141 1.51 0.89 7.86
CA GLY A 141 1.46 -0.43 8.48
C GLY A 141 0.71 -0.44 9.82
N VAL A 142 -0.23 -1.36 9.91
CA VAL A 142 -1.14 -1.48 11.07
C VAL A 142 -0.39 -1.81 12.35
N LEU A 143 0.58 -2.73 12.27
CA LEU A 143 1.32 -3.19 13.45
C LEU A 143 2.43 -2.23 13.87
N VAL A 144 2.97 -1.42 12.96
CA VAL A 144 3.86 -0.32 13.35
C VAL A 144 3.09 0.71 14.19
N LEU A 145 1.78 0.92 13.92
CA LEU A 145 0.90 1.71 14.78
C LEU A 145 0.74 1.07 16.16
N VAL A 146 0.47 -0.24 16.21
CA VAL A 146 0.39 -0.99 17.49
C VAL A 146 1.69 -0.86 18.28
N LEU A 147 2.84 -1.01 17.62
CA LEU A 147 4.16 -0.88 18.25
C LEU A 147 4.47 0.53 18.74
N ALA A 148 3.98 1.57 18.03
CA ALA A 148 4.16 2.96 18.45
C ALA A 148 3.40 3.27 19.75
N VAL A 149 2.28 2.57 20.01
CA VAL A 149 1.41 2.74 21.17
C VAL A 149 1.84 1.87 22.36
N LEU A 150 2.46 0.70 22.12
CA LEU A 150 2.91 -0.21 23.18
C LEU A 150 4.05 0.38 24.04
N PRO A 151 4.14 0.02 25.35
CA PRO A 151 5.19 0.50 26.24
C PRO A 151 6.60 0.10 25.76
N LYS A 152 7.58 0.97 26.02
CA LYS A 152 9.00 0.74 25.71
C LYS A 152 9.55 -0.44 26.50
N GLY A 153 10.27 -1.36 25.83
CA GLY A 153 11.08 -2.35 26.56
C GLY A 153 11.46 -3.63 25.84
N ASN A 154 10.91 -3.94 24.66
CA ASN A 154 11.13 -5.25 24.07
C ASN A 154 11.85 -5.21 22.70
N ASN A 155 13.02 -5.91 22.64
CA ASN A 155 13.71 -6.24 21.36
C ASN A 155 12.82 -7.02 20.38
N GLN A 156 11.67 -7.48 20.84
CA GLN A 156 10.69 -8.30 20.14
C GLN A 156 9.88 -7.51 19.09
N ALA A 157 9.65 -6.21 19.32
CA ALA A 157 9.07 -5.31 18.35
C ALA A 157 9.82 -5.33 16.99
N LEU A 158 11.12 -5.68 17.03
CA LEU A 158 11.97 -5.80 15.86
C LEU A 158 11.54 -6.92 14.91
N HIS A 159 11.02 -8.03 15.44
CA HIS A 159 10.56 -9.16 14.62
C HIS A 159 9.24 -8.84 13.89
N ILE A 160 8.34 -8.12 14.54
CA ILE A 160 7.09 -7.65 13.93
C ILE A 160 7.40 -6.61 12.84
N MET A 161 8.27 -5.63 13.16
CA MET A 161 8.65 -4.60 12.18
C MET A 161 9.35 -5.18 10.96
N ARG A 162 10.23 -6.19 11.14
CA ARG A 162 10.87 -6.87 10.01
C ARG A 162 9.88 -7.63 9.12
N ALA A 163 8.78 -8.09 9.69
CA ALA A 163 7.74 -8.80 8.97
C ALA A 163 6.78 -7.86 8.20
N GLU A 164 6.69 -6.58 8.61
CA GLU A 164 5.76 -5.61 8.05
C GLU A 164 6.43 -4.55 7.16
N VAL A 165 7.72 -4.25 7.37
CA VAL A 165 8.43 -3.24 6.57
C VAL A 165 8.88 -3.83 5.24
N PRO A 166 8.30 -3.38 4.11
CA PRO A 166 8.61 -3.93 2.81
C PRO A 166 10.00 -3.53 2.29
N GLY A 167 10.72 -4.49 1.74
CA GLY A 167 11.96 -4.30 1.02
C GLY A 167 13.21 -4.92 1.68
N PRO A 168 14.31 -5.04 0.92
CA PRO A 168 15.57 -5.56 1.43
C PRO A 168 16.18 -4.59 2.45
N THR A 169 16.26 -5.01 3.71
CA THR A 169 16.87 -4.19 4.78
C THR A 169 18.38 -4.28 4.73
N VAL A 170 19.05 -3.22 4.30
CA VAL A 170 20.51 -3.09 4.37
C VAL A 170 20.92 -2.90 5.83
N GLY A 171 21.51 -3.91 6.42
CA GLY A 171 21.73 -4.11 7.85
C GLY A 171 22.22 -2.92 8.69
N LYS A 172 22.00 -3.02 10.01
CA LYS A 172 22.30 -2.10 11.13
C LYS A 172 21.38 -0.87 11.34
N ILE A 173 20.56 -0.45 10.38
CA ILE A 173 19.57 0.62 10.61
C ILE A 173 18.44 0.12 11.55
N VAL A 174 18.18 -1.19 11.53
CA VAL A 174 17.10 -1.85 12.26
C VAL A 174 17.26 -1.80 13.79
N ALA A 175 18.47 -1.77 14.33
CA ALA A 175 18.69 -1.74 15.79
C ALA A 175 18.30 -0.40 16.46
N LYS A 176 18.22 0.70 15.71
CA LYS A 176 17.75 2.02 16.18
C LYS A 176 16.26 2.29 15.91
N MET A 177 15.56 1.36 15.24
CA MET A 177 14.19 1.60 14.71
C MET A 177 13.09 1.70 15.79
N ASN A 178 13.26 1.11 16.97
CA ASN A 178 12.24 1.22 18.05
C ASN A 178 12.05 2.66 18.56
N TYR A 179 13.08 3.49 18.49
CA TYR A 179 12.97 4.93 18.78
C TYR A 179 12.43 5.70 17.55
N ASN A 180 12.64 5.16 16.35
CA ASN A 180 12.34 5.82 15.08
C ASN A 180 10.88 5.65 14.62
N SER A 181 10.16 4.60 15.01
CA SER A 181 8.78 4.41 14.56
C SER A 181 7.86 5.58 14.94
N ARG A 182 7.99 6.11 16.16
CA ARG A 182 7.22 7.30 16.56
C ARG A 182 7.57 8.52 15.73
N ILE A 183 8.86 8.74 15.44
CA ILE A 183 9.32 9.87 14.63
C ILE A 183 8.80 9.71 13.20
N LEU A 184 8.86 8.52 12.62
CA LEU A 184 8.31 8.26 11.29
C LEU A 184 6.80 8.52 11.22
N TYR A 185 6.03 8.15 12.27
CA TYR A 185 4.62 8.51 12.35
C TYR A 185 4.39 10.01 12.45
N ILE A 186 5.19 10.72 13.23
CA ILE A 186 5.11 12.20 13.32
C ILE A 186 5.38 12.82 11.94
N ILE A 187 6.41 12.35 11.23
CA ILE A 187 6.72 12.82 9.87
C ILE A 187 5.54 12.54 8.95
N TYR A 188 4.99 11.32 8.97
CA TYR A 188 3.87 10.92 8.15
C TYR A 188 2.64 11.81 8.37
N ILE A 189 2.23 12.00 9.62
CA ILE A 189 1.08 12.86 9.95
C ILE A 189 1.37 14.34 9.60
N SER A 190 2.59 14.83 9.82
CA SER A 190 2.96 16.19 9.44
C SER A 190 2.87 16.39 7.92
N MET A 191 3.33 15.42 7.13
CA MET A 191 3.21 15.46 5.67
C MET A 191 1.74 15.45 5.20
N ILE A 192 0.86 14.68 5.87
CA ILE A 192 -0.59 14.69 5.59
C ILE A 192 -1.16 16.08 5.85
N ILE A 193 -0.86 16.68 7.00
CA ILE A 193 -1.36 18.02 7.36
C ILE A 193 -0.89 19.06 6.34
N ILE A 194 0.38 19.03 5.97
CA ILE A 194 0.96 19.93 4.95
C ILE A 194 0.21 19.75 3.63
N LEU A 195 -0.04 18.53 3.20
CA LEU A 195 -0.76 18.25 1.95
C LEU A 195 -2.21 18.78 2.01
N ILE A 196 -2.92 18.59 3.13
CA ILE A 196 -4.27 19.14 3.32
C ILE A 196 -4.23 20.67 3.15
N ILE A 197 -3.26 21.34 3.77
CA ILE A 197 -3.10 22.82 3.65
C ILE A 197 -2.91 23.23 2.18
N PHE A 198 -2.03 22.54 1.44
CA PHE A 198 -1.83 22.84 0.02
C PHE A 198 -3.09 22.59 -0.83
N LEU A 199 -3.86 21.55 -0.54
CA LEU A 199 -5.12 21.28 -1.25
C LEU A 199 -6.20 22.33 -0.95
N LEU A 200 -6.27 22.81 0.31
CA LEU A 200 -7.16 23.91 0.70
C LEU A 200 -6.78 25.21 -0.01
N LEU A 201 -5.48 25.53 -0.12
CA LEU A 201 -4.99 26.69 -0.87
C LEU A 201 -5.33 26.57 -2.38
N GLY A 202 -5.48 25.36 -2.90
CA GLY A 202 -5.98 25.09 -4.25
C GLY A 202 -7.49 25.24 -4.42
N GLY A 203 -8.22 25.60 -3.36
CA GLY A 203 -9.69 25.77 -3.39
C GLY A 203 -10.49 24.48 -3.21
N MET A 204 -9.83 23.36 -2.82
CA MET A 204 -10.54 22.10 -2.53
C MET A 204 -11.31 22.21 -1.21
N PRO A 205 -12.58 21.76 -1.12
CA PRO A 205 -13.31 21.72 0.15
C PRO A 205 -12.58 20.90 1.21
N LEU A 206 -12.68 21.28 2.48
CA LEU A 206 -11.95 20.64 3.59
C LEU A 206 -12.14 19.11 3.64
N PHE A 207 -13.39 18.64 3.49
CA PHE A 207 -13.69 17.22 3.50
C PHE A 207 -12.97 16.48 2.37
N ASP A 208 -13.08 17.02 1.15
CA ASP A 208 -12.43 16.44 -0.03
C ASP A 208 -10.91 16.49 0.08
N ALA A 209 -10.36 17.59 0.62
CA ALA A 209 -8.92 17.74 0.89
C ALA A 209 -8.40 16.67 1.87
N CYS A 210 -9.15 16.39 2.94
CA CYS A 210 -8.82 15.31 3.87
C CYS A 210 -8.84 13.93 3.18
N ILE A 211 -9.91 13.63 2.43
CA ILE A 211 -10.06 12.35 1.71
C ILE A 211 -8.88 12.11 0.75
N HIS A 212 -8.57 13.11 -0.08
CA HIS A 212 -7.51 12.97 -1.08
C HIS A 212 -6.11 13.01 -0.46
N ALA A 213 -5.90 13.78 0.61
CA ALA A 213 -4.65 13.73 1.36
C ALA A 213 -4.43 12.36 2.00
N PHE A 214 -5.46 11.72 2.55
CA PHE A 214 -5.39 10.38 3.11
C PHE A 214 -5.07 9.33 2.04
N GLY A 215 -5.75 9.41 0.89
CA GLY A 215 -5.48 8.54 -0.25
C GLY A 215 -4.07 8.72 -0.82
N THR A 216 -3.58 9.96 -0.91
CA THR A 216 -2.21 10.26 -1.37
C THR A 216 -1.17 9.75 -0.37
N ALA A 217 -1.37 9.98 0.92
CA ALA A 217 -0.42 9.61 1.97
C ALA A 217 -0.30 8.08 2.13
N GLY A 218 -1.43 7.40 2.11
CA GLY A 218 -1.47 5.94 2.13
C GLY A 218 -1.04 5.32 0.80
N THR A 219 -0.95 6.11 -0.28
CA THR A 219 -0.78 5.63 -1.66
C THR A 219 -1.88 4.65 -2.07
N GLY A 220 -3.16 5.01 -1.78
CA GLY A 220 -4.27 4.08 -1.95
C GLY A 220 -5.34 4.50 -2.94
N GLY A 221 -5.47 5.79 -3.29
CA GLY A 221 -6.27 6.27 -4.43
C GLY A 221 -7.79 6.30 -4.28
N PHE A 222 -8.36 5.98 -3.13
CA PHE A 222 -9.80 6.18 -2.94
C PHE A 222 -10.16 7.67 -3.02
N SER A 223 -11.20 7.97 -3.77
CA SER A 223 -11.75 9.31 -3.95
C SER A 223 -13.19 9.39 -3.48
N CYS A 224 -13.65 10.60 -3.18
CA CYS A 224 -15.05 10.93 -2.99
C CYS A 224 -15.74 11.37 -4.29
N LYS A 225 -15.05 11.33 -5.43
CA LYS A 225 -15.55 11.67 -6.74
C LYS A 225 -15.40 10.51 -7.72
N ASN A 226 -16.42 10.28 -8.57
CA ASN A 226 -16.43 9.21 -9.55
C ASN A 226 -15.30 9.36 -10.57
N THR A 227 -14.98 10.59 -10.97
CA THR A 227 -13.89 10.91 -11.90
C THR A 227 -12.56 11.17 -11.18
N SER A 228 -12.44 10.75 -9.91
CA SER A 228 -11.24 10.92 -9.09
C SER A 228 -10.76 12.39 -9.07
N ILE A 229 -9.45 12.65 -9.20
CA ILE A 229 -8.89 14.01 -9.20
C ILE A 229 -9.29 14.82 -10.44
N GLY A 230 -9.59 14.16 -11.54
CA GLY A 230 -10.06 14.80 -12.77
C GLY A 230 -11.31 15.68 -12.57
N PHE A 231 -12.12 15.43 -11.51
CA PHE A 231 -13.28 16.25 -11.16
C PHE A 231 -12.93 17.73 -10.96
N TYR A 232 -11.79 18.03 -10.34
CA TYR A 232 -11.42 19.40 -9.99
C TYR A 232 -10.90 20.21 -11.15
N ASN A 233 -10.45 19.56 -12.24
CA ASN A 233 -9.89 20.19 -13.45
C ASN A 233 -8.92 21.36 -13.14
N SER A 234 -8.10 21.24 -12.13
CA SER A 234 -7.16 22.23 -11.62
C SER A 234 -5.72 21.78 -11.80
N ALA A 235 -4.92 22.51 -12.59
CA ALA A 235 -3.51 22.20 -12.76
C ALA A 235 -2.74 22.26 -11.43
N TYR A 236 -3.11 23.18 -10.53
CA TYR A 236 -2.50 23.30 -9.23
C TYR A 236 -2.74 22.02 -8.40
N ILE A 237 -3.98 21.56 -8.29
CA ILE A 237 -4.35 20.36 -7.54
C ILE A 237 -3.63 19.13 -8.13
N ASP A 238 -3.59 18.99 -9.46
CA ASP A 238 -2.93 17.88 -10.14
C ASP A 238 -1.44 17.82 -9.79
N TYR A 239 -0.72 18.96 -9.84
CA TYR A 239 0.69 19.01 -9.48
C TYR A 239 0.93 18.79 -7.98
N VAL A 240 0.11 19.36 -7.09
CA VAL A 240 0.23 19.16 -5.64
C VAL A 240 0.08 17.69 -5.28
N ILE A 241 -0.94 17.01 -5.83
CA ILE A 241 -1.16 15.58 -5.60
C ILE A 241 -0.04 14.75 -6.21
N SER A 242 0.41 15.05 -7.44
CA SER A 242 1.50 14.32 -8.10
C SER A 242 2.80 14.38 -7.30
N ILE A 243 3.16 15.57 -6.82
CA ILE A 243 4.35 15.77 -5.98
C ILE A 243 4.17 15.07 -4.63
N GLY A 244 2.96 15.14 -4.06
CA GLY A 244 2.60 14.40 -2.85
C GLY A 244 2.78 12.90 -3.02
N MET A 245 2.21 12.30 -4.09
CA MET A 245 2.38 10.87 -4.42
C MET A 245 3.86 10.49 -4.52
N ILE A 246 4.66 11.25 -5.26
CA ILE A 246 6.10 11.02 -5.40
C ILE A 246 6.80 11.08 -4.03
N ALA A 247 6.46 12.06 -3.19
CA ALA A 247 7.04 12.22 -1.86
C ALA A 247 6.71 11.03 -0.94
N PHE A 248 5.46 10.59 -0.88
CA PHE A 248 5.06 9.42 -0.09
C PHE A 248 5.61 8.10 -0.69
N GLY A 249 5.96 8.06 -1.98
CA GLY A 249 6.66 6.96 -2.63
C GLY A 249 8.17 6.88 -2.34
N LEU A 250 8.77 7.91 -1.72
CA LEU A 250 10.16 7.89 -1.27
C LEU A 250 10.31 7.16 0.07
N ASN A 251 11.53 6.67 0.32
CA ASN A 251 11.87 6.07 1.61
C ASN A 251 11.75 7.10 2.74
N PHE A 252 10.94 6.81 3.77
CA PHE A 252 10.69 7.73 4.89
C PHE A 252 11.95 8.07 5.69
N ASN A 253 12.98 7.23 5.67
CA ASN A 253 14.27 7.56 6.29
C ASN A 253 14.96 8.78 5.65
N LEU A 254 14.66 9.09 4.37
CA LEU A 254 15.20 10.27 3.71
C LEU A 254 14.65 11.55 4.32
N PHE A 255 13.36 11.57 4.67
CA PHE A 255 12.75 12.73 5.38
C PHE A 255 13.33 12.90 6.78
N TYR A 256 13.60 11.79 7.48
CA TYR A 256 14.29 11.85 8.77
C TYR A 256 15.70 12.43 8.64
N LEU A 257 16.48 12.03 7.63
CA LEU A 257 17.79 12.58 7.33
C LEU A 257 17.72 14.08 6.95
N LEU A 258 16.67 14.48 6.23
CA LEU A 258 16.41 15.88 5.89
C LEU A 258 16.22 16.73 7.15
N ILE A 259 15.40 16.28 8.10
CA ILE A 259 15.14 16.96 9.38
C ILE A 259 16.42 17.08 10.21
N LEU A 260 17.32 16.08 10.14
CA LEU A 260 18.63 16.10 10.78
C LEU A 260 19.67 17.01 10.07
N GLY A 261 19.31 17.66 8.95
CA GLY A 261 20.23 18.52 8.18
C GLY A 261 21.20 17.76 7.28
N ASN A 262 21.07 16.43 7.14
CA ASN A 262 21.97 15.60 6.33
C ASN A 262 21.57 15.58 4.84
N ILE A 263 21.37 16.74 4.23
CA ILE A 263 20.89 16.94 2.86
C ILE A 263 21.77 16.20 1.84
N LYS A 264 23.09 16.18 2.02
CA LYS A 264 24.03 15.49 1.12
C LYS A 264 23.77 13.98 1.03
N GLN A 265 23.31 13.34 2.12
CA GLN A 265 23.00 11.90 2.13
C GLN A 265 21.70 11.63 1.39
N VAL A 266 20.72 12.52 1.45
CA VAL A 266 19.46 12.41 0.73
C VAL A 266 19.71 12.38 -0.79
N PHE A 267 20.47 13.34 -1.31
CA PHE A 267 20.81 13.37 -2.74
C PHE A 267 21.76 12.26 -3.20
N LYS A 268 22.50 11.63 -2.28
CA LYS A 268 23.34 10.47 -2.57
C LYS A 268 22.56 9.15 -2.59
N SER A 269 21.30 9.10 -2.12
CA SER A 269 20.51 7.90 -2.15
C SER A 269 20.37 7.36 -3.57
N GLU A 270 20.87 6.16 -3.77
CA GLU A 270 20.89 5.50 -5.06
C GLU A 270 19.48 5.09 -5.49
N GLU A 271 18.71 4.52 -4.56
CA GLU A 271 17.34 4.10 -4.81
C GLU A 271 16.45 5.30 -5.23
N ALA A 272 16.52 6.43 -4.51
CA ALA A 272 15.75 7.62 -4.84
C ALA A 272 16.10 8.19 -6.22
N ARG A 273 17.39 8.15 -6.61
CA ARG A 273 17.81 8.58 -7.95
C ARG A 273 17.26 7.69 -9.05
N TYR A 274 17.30 6.36 -8.89
CA TYR A 274 16.70 5.44 -9.85
C TYR A 274 15.19 5.64 -9.94
N TYR A 275 14.51 5.79 -8.81
CA TYR A 275 13.07 6.04 -8.77
C TYR A 275 12.67 7.31 -9.55
N LEU A 276 13.33 8.45 -9.28
CA LEU A 276 13.07 9.70 -9.98
C LEU A 276 13.45 9.61 -11.48
N SER A 277 14.53 8.89 -11.82
CA SER A 277 14.93 8.66 -13.20
C SER A 277 13.89 7.85 -13.96
N ILE A 278 13.31 6.82 -13.35
CA ILE A 278 12.23 6.00 -13.95
C ILE A 278 11.02 6.88 -14.25
N ILE A 279 10.61 7.72 -13.30
CA ILE A 279 9.49 8.66 -13.48
C ILE A 279 9.78 9.60 -14.66
N PHE A 280 10.96 10.19 -14.70
CA PHE A 280 11.34 11.13 -15.75
C PHE A 280 11.36 10.46 -17.13
N ILE A 281 11.98 9.30 -17.26
CA ILE A 281 12.09 8.55 -18.52
C ILE A 281 10.70 8.10 -18.98
N ALA A 282 9.88 7.52 -18.11
CA ALA A 282 8.54 7.07 -18.43
C ALA A 282 7.66 8.23 -18.90
N THR A 283 7.69 9.36 -18.16
CA THR A 283 6.95 10.58 -18.54
C THR A 283 7.36 11.07 -19.93
N THR A 284 8.66 11.13 -20.20
CA THR A 284 9.18 11.59 -21.51
C THR A 284 8.75 10.66 -22.65
N LEU A 285 8.91 9.36 -22.48
CA LEU A 285 8.55 8.37 -23.51
C LEU A 285 7.04 8.37 -23.80
N ILE A 286 6.21 8.44 -22.77
CA ILE A 286 4.75 8.52 -22.94
C ILE A 286 4.38 9.84 -23.62
N CYS A 287 4.93 10.99 -23.20
CA CYS A 287 4.66 12.28 -23.85
C CYS A 287 4.99 12.26 -25.35
N ILE A 288 6.11 11.66 -25.75
CA ILE A 288 6.47 11.52 -27.17
C ILE A 288 5.41 10.68 -27.90
N ASN A 289 4.96 9.58 -27.31
CA ASN A 289 4.04 8.65 -27.97
C ASN A 289 2.62 9.22 -28.12
N ILE A 290 2.11 9.94 -27.10
CA ILE A 290 0.74 10.47 -27.11
C ILE A 290 0.64 11.90 -27.66
N ARG A 291 1.75 12.50 -28.11
CA ARG A 291 1.78 13.88 -28.64
C ARG A 291 0.68 14.18 -29.67
N PRO A 292 0.35 13.26 -30.61
CA PRO A 292 -0.71 13.49 -31.58
C PRO A 292 -2.13 13.59 -31.00
N LEU A 293 -2.35 13.07 -29.79
CA LEU A 293 -3.67 13.05 -29.14
C LEU A 293 -3.99 14.36 -28.39
N TYR A 294 -3.00 15.24 -28.20
CA TYR A 294 -3.14 16.46 -27.43
C TYR A 294 -2.89 17.71 -28.23
N SER A 295 -3.79 18.67 -28.13
CA SER A 295 -3.62 20.02 -28.69
C SER A 295 -2.67 20.89 -27.87
N SER A 296 -2.67 20.72 -26.53
CA SER A 296 -1.84 21.49 -25.58
C SER A 296 -0.72 20.63 -25.00
N ILE A 297 0.53 21.06 -25.20
CA ILE A 297 1.72 20.40 -24.61
C ILE A 297 1.68 20.47 -23.07
N SER A 298 1.30 21.61 -22.51
CA SER A 298 1.24 21.78 -21.05
C SER A 298 0.23 20.82 -20.42
N ARG A 299 -0.96 20.66 -21.00
CA ARG A 299 -1.96 19.70 -20.53
C ARG A 299 -1.46 18.27 -20.68
N MET A 300 -0.84 17.92 -21.81
CA MET A 300 -0.27 16.59 -22.04
C MET A 300 0.78 16.24 -20.95
N ILE A 301 1.73 17.13 -20.69
CA ILE A 301 2.77 16.89 -19.67
C ILE A 301 2.13 16.70 -18.29
N ARG A 302 1.14 17.53 -17.95
CA ARG A 302 0.42 17.43 -16.68
C ARG A 302 -0.26 16.07 -16.52
N ASP A 303 -1.05 15.66 -17.50
CA ASP A 303 -1.83 14.41 -17.44
C ASP A 303 -0.91 13.18 -17.42
N VAL A 304 0.18 13.20 -18.19
CA VAL A 304 1.18 12.12 -18.20
C VAL A 304 1.94 12.07 -16.87
N PHE A 305 2.43 13.21 -16.39
CA PHE A 305 3.16 13.27 -15.13
C PHE A 305 2.31 12.79 -13.95
N PHE A 306 1.03 13.19 -13.92
CA PHE A 306 0.07 12.73 -12.92
C PHE A 306 -0.10 11.20 -12.99
N THR A 307 -0.40 10.67 -14.20
CA THR A 307 -0.64 9.23 -14.39
C THR A 307 0.60 8.40 -14.06
N VAL A 308 1.78 8.80 -14.52
CA VAL A 308 3.04 8.11 -14.20
C VAL A 308 3.30 8.13 -12.70
N SER A 309 3.12 9.29 -12.04
CA SER A 309 3.28 9.40 -10.59
C SER A 309 2.29 8.50 -9.86
N SER A 310 1.03 8.49 -10.27
CA SER A 310 -0.03 7.68 -9.67
C SER A 310 0.26 6.18 -9.77
N ILE A 311 0.71 5.71 -10.93
CA ILE A 311 0.93 4.28 -11.18
C ILE A 311 2.20 3.79 -10.49
N ILE A 312 3.33 4.49 -10.60
CA ILE A 312 4.59 4.02 -9.99
C ILE A 312 4.56 4.08 -8.47
N THR A 313 3.83 5.04 -7.89
CA THR A 313 3.66 5.14 -6.44
C THR A 313 2.58 4.19 -5.91
N THR A 314 1.96 3.44 -6.81
CA THR A 314 0.85 2.54 -6.49
C THR A 314 -0.33 3.27 -5.81
N THR A 315 -0.55 4.55 -6.14
CA THR A 315 -1.64 5.33 -5.55
C THR A 315 -2.98 5.09 -6.27
N GLY A 316 -2.98 5.09 -7.62
CA GLY A 316 -4.18 4.77 -8.39
C GLY A 316 -5.16 5.92 -8.64
N PHE A 317 -4.86 7.17 -8.28
CA PHE A 317 -5.67 8.32 -8.70
C PHE A 317 -5.60 8.54 -10.21
N SER A 318 -6.67 9.09 -10.79
CA SER A 318 -6.73 9.41 -12.22
C SER A 318 -7.23 10.84 -12.46
N THR A 319 -6.67 11.48 -13.49
CA THR A 319 -7.14 12.74 -14.06
C THR A 319 -7.72 12.53 -15.46
N VAL A 320 -7.28 11.47 -16.13
CA VAL A 320 -7.68 11.09 -17.49
C VAL A 320 -7.85 9.58 -17.62
N ASP A 321 -8.60 9.17 -18.63
CA ASP A 321 -8.75 7.77 -18.98
C ASP A 321 -7.54 7.30 -19.81
N PHE A 322 -6.51 6.79 -19.14
CA PHE A 322 -5.29 6.31 -19.77
C PHE A 322 -5.48 4.96 -20.52
N ASP A 323 -6.63 4.30 -20.37
CA ASP A 323 -6.92 3.10 -21.16
C ASP A 323 -7.12 3.43 -22.65
N LYS A 324 -7.45 4.69 -22.98
CA LYS A 324 -7.53 5.20 -24.34
C LYS A 324 -6.17 5.53 -24.98
N TRP A 325 -5.08 5.43 -24.20
CA TRP A 325 -3.75 5.72 -24.74
C TRP A 325 -3.24 4.59 -25.63
N PRO A 326 -2.28 4.89 -26.55
CA PRO A 326 -1.69 3.88 -27.44
C PRO A 326 -1.04 2.73 -26.66
N THR A 327 -0.95 1.56 -27.28
CA THR A 327 -0.42 0.33 -26.68
C THR A 327 0.98 0.52 -26.08
N PHE A 328 1.85 1.29 -26.72
CA PHE A 328 3.20 1.59 -26.21
C PHE A 328 3.14 2.28 -24.83
N SER A 329 2.31 3.32 -24.68
CA SER A 329 2.12 4.02 -23.40
C SER A 329 1.52 3.10 -22.34
N LYS A 330 0.51 2.29 -22.69
CA LYS A 330 -0.07 1.29 -21.78
C LYS A 330 0.96 0.24 -21.33
N THR A 331 1.85 -0.19 -22.22
CA THR A 331 2.93 -1.13 -21.89
C THR A 331 3.90 -0.52 -20.87
N ILE A 332 4.26 0.77 -21.04
CA ILE A 332 5.09 1.47 -20.02
C ILE A 332 4.36 1.53 -18.69
N LEU A 333 3.06 1.86 -18.66
CA LEU A 333 2.28 1.90 -17.42
C LEU A 333 2.25 0.51 -16.75
N MET A 334 2.04 -0.58 -17.50
CA MET A 334 2.09 -1.94 -16.94
C MET A 334 3.47 -2.28 -16.35
N PHE A 335 4.54 -1.84 -16.99
CA PHE A 335 5.88 -2.00 -16.44
C PHE A 335 6.06 -1.21 -15.12
N LEU A 336 5.53 0.01 -15.04
CA LEU A 336 5.53 0.81 -13.80
C LEU A 336 4.70 0.15 -12.70
N MET A 337 3.56 -0.49 -13.05
CA MET A 337 2.76 -1.27 -12.11
C MET A 337 3.57 -2.39 -11.45
N PHE A 338 4.46 -3.03 -12.21
CA PHE A 338 5.37 -4.05 -11.68
C PHE A 338 6.46 -3.44 -10.79
N CYS A 339 7.10 -2.34 -11.21
CA CYS A 339 8.24 -1.76 -10.50
C CYS A 339 7.91 -1.28 -9.10
N GLY A 340 6.79 -0.54 -8.93
CA GLY A 340 6.44 0.11 -7.67
C GLY A 340 7.39 1.26 -7.30
N ALA A 341 7.36 1.67 -6.03
CA ALA A 341 8.19 2.77 -5.51
C ALA A 341 9.34 2.30 -4.61
N CYS A 342 9.92 3.20 -3.80
CA CYS A 342 11.07 2.90 -2.95
C CYS A 342 10.71 1.96 -1.78
N ALA A 343 11.66 1.15 -1.35
CA ALA A 343 11.55 0.38 -0.11
C ALA A 343 11.46 1.31 1.10
N GLY A 344 10.62 0.96 2.09
CA GLY A 344 10.38 1.82 3.26
C GLY A 344 9.57 3.08 2.95
N SER A 345 8.77 3.06 1.87
CA SER A 345 7.68 3.99 1.55
C SER A 345 6.33 3.38 1.88
N THR A 346 5.24 4.16 1.73
CA THR A 346 3.86 3.65 1.87
C THR A 346 3.39 2.83 0.68
N ALA A 347 4.06 2.93 -0.46
CA ALA A 347 3.69 2.28 -1.71
C ALA A 347 3.80 0.76 -1.68
N GLY A 348 3.06 0.09 -2.56
CA GLY A 348 3.14 -1.35 -2.86
C GLY A 348 4.20 -1.71 -3.92
N GLY A 349 3.96 -2.80 -4.65
CA GLY A 349 4.77 -3.26 -5.78
C GLY A 349 6.06 -4.00 -5.40
N PHE A 350 6.80 -4.43 -6.43
CA PHE A 350 8.05 -5.21 -6.29
C PHE A 350 9.19 -4.45 -5.61
N LYS A 351 9.15 -3.12 -5.63
CA LYS A 351 10.12 -2.15 -5.10
C LYS A 351 11.32 -1.90 -6.00
N VAL A 352 11.62 -0.60 -6.18
CA VAL A 352 12.76 -0.12 -6.99
C VAL A 352 14.09 -0.71 -6.53
N SER A 353 14.32 -0.86 -5.22
CA SER A 353 15.56 -1.44 -4.69
C SER A 353 15.82 -2.86 -5.19
N ARG A 354 14.80 -3.74 -5.19
CA ARG A 354 14.92 -5.10 -5.72
C ARG A 354 15.21 -5.09 -7.22
N PHE A 355 14.49 -4.25 -7.95
CA PHE A 355 14.69 -4.09 -9.38
C PHE A 355 16.12 -3.64 -9.72
N VAL A 356 16.67 -2.66 -8.99
CA VAL A 356 18.06 -2.20 -9.12
C VAL A 356 19.04 -3.32 -8.80
N ILE A 357 18.79 -4.12 -7.75
CA ILE A 357 19.65 -5.26 -7.40
C ILE A 357 19.68 -6.28 -8.52
N LEU A 358 18.52 -6.64 -9.10
CA LEU A 358 18.43 -7.59 -10.22
C LEU A 358 19.19 -7.08 -11.46
N ILE A 359 19.06 -5.81 -11.82
CA ILE A 359 19.82 -5.21 -12.93
C ILE A 359 21.32 -5.27 -12.65
N LYS A 360 21.76 -4.91 -11.44
CA LYS A 360 23.19 -4.98 -11.07
C LYS A 360 23.72 -6.42 -11.08
N LYS A 361 22.91 -7.40 -10.69
CA LYS A 361 23.27 -8.82 -10.82
C LYS A 361 23.46 -9.20 -12.28
N PHE A 362 22.49 -8.86 -13.14
CA PHE A 362 22.61 -9.11 -14.58
C PHE A 362 23.87 -8.49 -15.17
N VAL A 363 24.12 -7.21 -14.88
CA VAL A 363 25.35 -6.52 -15.34
C VAL A 363 26.63 -7.16 -14.79
N ARG A 364 26.60 -7.65 -13.55
CA ARG A 364 27.74 -8.39 -12.95
C ARG A 364 28.03 -9.68 -13.72
N GLU A 365 26.99 -10.49 -13.98
CA GLU A 365 27.16 -11.76 -14.70
C GLU A 365 27.68 -11.51 -16.12
N PHE A 366 27.16 -10.50 -16.81
CA PHE A 366 27.65 -10.09 -18.12
C PHE A 366 29.13 -9.67 -18.09
N LYS A 367 29.56 -8.91 -17.07
CA LYS A 367 30.96 -8.52 -16.88
C LYS A 367 31.88 -9.70 -16.55
N LYS A 368 31.37 -10.73 -15.89
CA LYS A 368 32.14 -11.96 -15.60
C LYS A 368 32.51 -12.75 -16.85
N ILE A 369 31.64 -12.71 -17.89
CA ILE A 369 31.96 -13.37 -19.18
C ILE A 369 33.25 -12.79 -19.77
N GLY A 370 33.41 -11.45 -19.68
CA GLY A 370 34.65 -10.81 -20.17
C GLY A 370 35.86 -10.91 -19.24
N HIS A 371 35.64 -11.09 -17.93
CA HIS A 371 36.70 -11.14 -16.91
C HIS A 371 36.40 -12.21 -15.84
N PRO A 372 36.55 -13.52 -16.13
CA PRO A 372 36.12 -14.62 -15.26
C PRO A 372 36.75 -14.60 -13.87
N ASN A 373 37.98 -14.16 -13.74
CA ASN A 373 38.75 -14.16 -12.49
C ASN A 373 38.53 -12.91 -11.62
N LYS A 374 37.73 -11.93 -12.09
CA LYS A 374 37.52 -10.70 -11.34
C LYS A 374 36.44 -10.88 -10.28
N VAL A 375 36.73 -10.59 -9.01
CA VAL A 375 35.75 -10.54 -7.94
C VAL A 375 34.94 -9.25 -8.08
N LEU A 376 33.67 -9.37 -8.46
CA LEU A 376 32.76 -8.28 -8.66
C LEU A 376 31.69 -8.27 -7.55
N ASN A 377 31.84 -7.37 -6.59
CA ASN A 377 30.84 -7.17 -5.53
C ASN A 377 29.74 -6.23 -5.98
N ILE A 378 28.49 -6.59 -5.65
CA ILE A 378 27.33 -5.73 -5.86
C ILE A 378 27.21 -4.80 -4.65
N LYS A 379 27.03 -3.50 -4.92
CA LYS A 379 26.82 -2.47 -3.90
C LYS A 379 25.47 -1.82 -4.09
N LEU A 380 24.79 -1.52 -2.97
CA LEU A 380 23.59 -0.68 -2.92
C LEU A 380 23.79 0.34 -1.79
N GLU A 381 23.44 1.61 -2.03
CA GLU A 381 23.65 2.71 -1.08
C GLU A 381 25.11 2.76 -0.55
N GLY A 382 26.08 2.47 -1.42
CA GLY A 382 27.51 2.44 -1.08
C GLY A 382 27.97 1.22 -0.28
N LYS A 383 27.09 0.31 0.14
CA LYS A 383 27.41 -0.88 0.93
C LYS A 383 27.43 -2.13 0.05
N THR A 384 28.40 -3.02 0.26
CA THR A 384 28.42 -4.32 -0.38
C THR A 384 27.29 -5.19 0.16
N LEU A 385 26.54 -5.81 -0.74
CA LEU A 385 25.46 -6.71 -0.39
C LEU A 385 26.00 -8.11 -0.12
N ASP A 386 25.52 -8.73 0.95
CA ASP A 386 25.85 -10.09 1.32
C ASP A 386 25.18 -11.10 0.37
N LYS A 387 25.75 -12.30 0.27
CA LYS A 387 25.25 -13.37 -0.60
C LYS A 387 23.80 -13.76 -0.22
N GLU A 388 23.51 -13.86 1.07
CA GLU A 388 22.18 -14.18 1.60
C GLU A 388 21.12 -13.17 1.13
N MET A 389 21.44 -11.88 1.15
CA MET A 389 20.52 -10.83 0.66
C MET A 389 20.28 -10.95 -0.86
N LEU A 390 21.32 -11.25 -1.63
CA LEU A 390 21.20 -11.42 -3.07
C LEU A 390 20.34 -12.64 -3.44
N GLU A 391 20.53 -13.76 -2.75
CA GLU A 391 19.74 -14.99 -2.89
C GLU A 391 18.29 -14.77 -2.42
N GLY A 392 18.09 -13.96 -1.38
CA GLY A 392 16.78 -13.56 -0.91
C GLY A 392 15.97 -12.78 -1.95
N VAL A 393 16.61 -11.88 -2.69
CA VAL A 393 15.96 -11.14 -3.78
C VAL A 393 15.57 -12.07 -4.94
N ASP A 394 16.43 -13.03 -5.31
CA ASP A 394 16.10 -14.00 -6.35
C ASP A 394 14.92 -14.90 -5.95
N SER A 395 14.98 -15.43 -4.73
CA SER A 395 13.91 -16.27 -4.18
C SER A 395 12.58 -15.53 -4.14
N TYR A 396 12.60 -14.26 -3.74
CA TYR A 396 11.41 -13.41 -3.75
C TYR A 396 10.88 -13.20 -5.17
N PHE A 397 11.75 -12.93 -6.15
CA PHE A 397 11.34 -12.73 -7.54
C PHE A 397 10.70 -13.99 -8.14
N ILE A 398 11.27 -15.16 -7.88
CA ILE A 398 10.70 -16.44 -8.33
C ILE A 398 9.32 -16.65 -7.69
N LEU A 399 9.22 -16.49 -6.37
CA LEU A 399 7.96 -16.67 -5.63
C LEU A 399 6.88 -15.68 -6.08
N TYR A 400 7.27 -14.42 -6.27
CA TYR A 400 6.40 -13.38 -6.81
C TYR A 400 5.85 -13.77 -8.19
N SER A 401 6.73 -14.24 -9.10
CA SER A 401 6.34 -14.63 -10.46
C SER A 401 5.40 -15.84 -10.47
N VAL A 402 5.64 -16.83 -9.62
CA VAL A 402 4.77 -18.01 -9.50
C VAL A 402 3.38 -17.61 -8.99
N ILE A 403 3.31 -16.78 -7.95
CA ILE A 403 2.01 -16.34 -7.40
C ILE A 403 1.27 -15.47 -8.41
N LEU A 404 1.96 -14.52 -9.06
CA LEU A 404 1.37 -13.69 -10.11
C LEU A 404 0.75 -14.56 -11.21
N PHE A 405 1.46 -15.61 -11.64
CA PHE A 405 0.97 -16.52 -12.66
C PHE A 405 -0.27 -17.32 -12.19
N ILE A 406 -0.26 -17.80 -10.95
CA ILE A 406 -1.43 -18.50 -10.35
C ILE A 406 -2.63 -17.55 -10.27
N LEU A 407 -2.45 -16.33 -9.76
CA LEU A 407 -3.52 -15.34 -9.70
C LEU A 407 -4.05 -15.00 -11.10
N LEU A 408 -3.16 -14.89 -12.09
CA LEU A 408 -3.54 -14.63 -13.49
C LEU A 408 -4.38 -15.75 -14.07
N LEU A 409 -4.01 -17.03 -13.87
CA LEU A 409 -4.79 -18.17 -14.35
C LEU A 409 -6.21 -18.17 -13.78
N ILE A 410 -6.34 -17.90 -12.48
CA ILE A 410 -7.65 -17.86 -11.82
C ILE A 410 -8.47 -16.66 -12.32
N THR A 411 -7.88 -15.48 -12.40
CA THR A 411 -8.58 -14.27 -12.83
C THR A 411 -8.95 -14.30 -14.31
N ALA A 412 -8.13 -14.96 -15.14
CA ALA A 412 -8.41 -15.13 -16.56
C ALA A 412 -9.67 -15.97 -16.84
N TRP A 413 -10.05 -16.85 -15.88
CA TRP A 413 -11.29 -17.62 -15.99
C TRP A 413 -12.55 -16.73 -16.01
N ASP A 414 -12.47 -15.59 -15.37
CA ASP A 414 -13.59 -14.66 -15.13
C ASP A 414 -13.37 -13.31 -15.86
N SER A 415 -12.48 -13.25 -16.83
CA SER A 415 -12.12 -12.03 -17.57
C SER A 415 -12.33 -12.20 -19.06
N ASP A 416 -12.91 -11.19 -19.71
CA ASP A 416 -13.19 -11.23 -21.17
C ASP A 416 -11.90 -11.13 -22.02
N THR A 417 -10.86 -10.46 -21.52
CA THR A 417 -9.63 -10.23 -22.27
C THR A 417 -8.40 -10.49 -21.41
N PHE A 418 -7.31 -10.94 -22.06
CA PHE A 418 -6.02 -11.13 -21.41
C PHE A 418 -5.48 -9.85 -20.74
N ILE A 419 -5.68 -8.68 -21.37
CA ILE A 419 -5.23 -7.39 -20.84
C ILE A 419 -5.98 -7.07 -19.54
N THR A 420 -7.29 -7.29 -19.49
CA THR A 420 -8.09 -7.10 -18.29
C THR A 420 -7.62 -8.03 -17.16
N ALA A 421 -7.45 -9.33 -17.43
CA ALA A 421 -6.98 -10.29 -16.44
C ALA A 421 -5.60 -9.92 -15.89
N LEU A 422 -4.64 -9.68 -16.79
CA LEU A 422 -3.25 -9.36 -16.39
C LEU A 422 -3.17 -8.05 -15.62
N SER A 423 -3.86 -7.00 -16.08
CA SER A 423 -3.84 -5.71 -15.40
C SER A 423 -4.62 -5.73 -14.07
N ALA A 424 -5.71 -6.50 -13.96
CA ALA A 424 -6.42 -6.70 -12.70
C ALA A 424 -5.53 -7.36 -11.64
N VAL A 425 -4.77 -8.39 -12.03
CA VAL A 425 -3.81 -9.04 -11.13
C VAL A 425 -2.66 -8.11 -10.78
N LEU A 426 -2.07 -7.41 -11.75
CA LEU A 426 -1.00 -6.44 -11.48
C LEU A 426 -1.48 -5.31 -10.56
N ALA A 427 -2.69 -4.78 -10.80
CA ALA A 427 -3.27 -3.71 -10.00
C ALA A 427 -3.56 -4.14 -8.55
N THR A 428 -4.05 -5.35 -8.34
CA THR A 428 -4.38 -5.87 -7.00
C THR A 428 -3.16 -6.39 -6.27
N PHE A 429 -2.33 -7.20 -6.91
CA PHE A 429 -1.13 -7.79 -6.28
C PHE A 429 -0.04 -6.77 -5.99
N ASN A 430 0.05 -5.67 -6.76
CA ASN A 430 0.98 -4.56 -6.49
C ASN A 430 0.33 -3.40 -5.73
N ASN A 431 -0.93 -3.52 -5.31
CA ASN A 431 -1.66 -2.51 -4.53
C ASN A 431 -1.74 -1.14 -5.24
N ILE A 432 -2.24 -1.09 -6.48
CA ILE A 432 -2.29 0.12 -7.32
C ILE A 432 -3.71 0.65 -7.50
N GLY A 433 -4.70 -0.23 -7.60
CA GLY A 433 -6.12 0.07 -7.80
C GLY A 433 -6.58 -0.10 -9.24
N PRO A 434 -6.49 0.90 -10.11
CA PRO A 434 -6.94 0.76 -11.50
C PRO A 434 -5.99 -0.09 -12.34
N GLY A 435 -6.58 -0.92 -13.22
CA GLY A 435 -5.89 -1.65 -14.27
C GLY A 435 -6.15 -1.06 -15.66
N LEU A 436 -6.40 -1.92 -16.64
CA LEU A 436 -6.74 -1.62 -18.02
C LEU A 436 -7.98 -2.42 -18.43
N GLY A 437 -8.68 -1.99 -19.47
CA GLY A 437 -9.90 -2.63 -19.95
C GLY A 437 -11.04 -2.53 -18.94
N ALA A 438 -11.69 -3.64 -18.61
CA ALA A 438 -12.85 -3.66 -17.72
C ALA A 438 -12.55 -3.23 -16.28
N VAL A 439 -11.27 -3.11 -15.87
CA VAL A 439 -10.82 -2.61 -14.58
C VAL A 439 -10.00 -1.32 -14.72
N GLY A 440 -10.19 -0.59 -15.80
CA GLY A 440 -9.52 0.67 -16.09
C GLY A 440 -9.88 1.80 -15.13
N PRO A 441 -9.31 3.00 -15.30
CA PRO A 441 -9.48 4.13 -14.37
C PRO A 441 -10.92 4.65 -14.27
N THR A 442 -11.77 4.35 -15.25
CA THR A 442 -13.20 4.70 -15.27
C THR A 442 -14.12 3.51 -14.99
N SER A 443 -13.55 2.36 -14.67
CA SER A 443 -14.24 1.09 -14.41
C SER A 443 -14.01 0.61 -12.97
N ASN A 444 -14.57 -0.54 -12.61
CA ASN A 444 -14.45 -1.10 -11.27
C ASN A 444 -14.42 -2.64 -11.29
N PHE A 445 -14.26 -3.25 -10.13
CA PHE A 445 -14.15 -4.71 -9.97
C PHE A 445 -15.50 -5.40 -9.68
N ALA A 446 -16.64 -4.70 -9.82
CA ALA A 446 -17.96 -5.23 -9.48
C ALA A 446 -18.35 -6.44 -10.34
N SER A 447 -17.94 -6.46 -11.61
CA SER A 447 -18.30 -7.50 -12.59
C SER A 447 -17.72 -8.89 -12.26
N TYR A 448 -16.64 -8.97 -11.47
CA TYR A 448 -16.04 -10.25 -11.11
C TYR A 448 -16.93 -11.08 -10.18
N SER A 449 -16.84 -12.40 -10.31
CA SER A 449 -17.50 -13.35 -9.42
C SER A 449 -17.01 -13.22 -7.97
N ALA A 450 -17.79 -13.69 -7.01
CA ALA A 450 -17.43 -13.70 -5.60
C ALA A 450 -16.11 -14.45 -5.34
N PHE A 451 -15.88 -15.55 -6.06
CA PHE A 451 -14.64 -16.33 -5.96
C PHE A 451 -13.43 -15.51 -6.41
N THR A 452 -13.48 -14.87 -7.58
CA THR A 452 -12.41 -14.05 -8.11
C THR A 452 -12.13 -12.85 -7.21
N LYS A 453 -13.16 -12.20 -6.64
CA LYS A 453 -12.99 -11.11 -5.66
C LYS A 453 -12.25 -11.57 -4.40
N ILE A 454 -12.54 -12.77 -3.87
CA ILE A 454 -11.79 -13.34 -2.74
C ILE A 454 -10.32 -13.59 -3.13
N VAL A 455 -10.07 -14.17 -4.30
CA VAL A 455 -8.71 -14.44 -4.79
C VAL A 455 -7.92 -13.15 -4.98
N LEU A 456 -8.52 -12.12 -5.58
CA LEU A 456 -7.89 -10.80 -5.73
C LEU A 456 -7.66 -10.12 -4.37
N SER A 457 -8.58 -10.27 -3.39
CA SER A 457 -8.38 -9.80 -2.02
C SER A 457 -7.18 -10.47 -1.35
N LEU A 458 -7.02 -11.78 -1.53
CA LEU A 458 -5.82 -12.49 -1.08
C LEU A 458 -4.57 -12.01 -1.82
N GLY A 459 -4.67 -11.72 -3.12
CA GLY A 459 -3.61 -11.09 -3.91
C GLY A 459 -3.16 -9.76 -3.32
N MET A 460 -4.10 -8.86 -2.96
CA MET A 460 -3.80 -7.58 -2.31
C MET A 460 -3.05 -7.75 -0.97
N LEU A 461 -3.49 -8.70 -0.15
CA LEU A 461 -2.84 -9.03 1.12
C LEU A 461 -1.44 -9.62 0.92
N LEU A 462 -1.27 -10.53 -0.06
CA LEU A 462 0.03 -11.12 -0.41
C LEU A 462 1.02 -10.05 -0.89
N GLY A 463 0.57 -9.12 -1.72
CA GLY A 463 1.38 -8.00 -2.20
C GLY A 463 1.82 -7.09 -1.05
N ARG A 464 0.89 -6.72 -0.17
CA ARG A 464 1.17 -5.81 0.96
C ARG A 464 2.09 -6.41 2.00
N LEU A 465 1.93 -7.69 2.33
CA LEU A 465 2.70 -8.41 3.34
C LEU A 465 3.97 -9.08 2.81
N GLU A 466 4.34 -8.82 1.56
CA GLU A 466 5.52 -9.43 0.92
C GLU A 466 5.48 -10.97 0.90
N ILE A 467 4.31 -11.54 0.68
CA ILE A 467 4.06 -12.96 0.39
C ILE A 467 4.32 -13.90 1.58
N ILE A 468 5.56 -13.92 2.12
CA ILE A 468 6.02 -14.92 3.10
C ILE A 468 5.13 -14.98 4.36
N PRO A 469 4.71 -13.86 5.00
CA PRO A 469 3.90 -13.92 6.21
C PRO A 469 2.58 -14.68 6.02
N LEU A 470 1.88 -14.46 4.91
CA LEU A 470 0.61 -15.14 4.63
C LEU A 470 0.80 -16.62 4.28
N LEU A 471 1.83 -16.98 3.51
CA LEU A 471 2.11 -18.38 3.19
C LEU A 471 2.46 -19.19 4.44
N ILE A 472 3.07 -18.55 5.41
CA ILE A 472 3.38 -19.18 6.70
C ILE A 472 2.12 -19.59 7.45
N LEU A 473 1.03 -18.81 7.42
CA LEU A 473 -0.24 -19.18 8.05
C LEU A 473 -0.80 -20.51 7.54
N VAL A 474 -0.59 -20.82 6.27
CA VAL A 474 -1.11 -22.05 5.63
C VAL A 474 -0.17 -23.24 5.83
N SER A 475 1.07 -23.03 6.32
CA SER A 475 2.06 -24.10 6.45
C SER A 475 1.85 -24.94 7.73
N PRO A 476 1.53 -26.26 7.62
CA PRO A 476 1.33 -27.11 8.80
C PRO A 476 2.56 -27.24 9.71
N ARG A 477 3.77 -27.04 9.14
CA ARG A 477 5.06 -27.15 9.87
C ARG A 477 5.22 -26.10 10.98
N ILE A 478 4.48 -25.00 10.92
CA ILE A 478 4.56 -23.91 11.90
C ILE A 478 3.87 -24.29 13.20
N TYR A 479 2.80 -25.06 13.09
CA TYR A 479 1.98 -25.49 14.23
C TYR A 479 2.59 -26.70 14.95
N ARG A 480 3.55 -27.42 14.36
CA ARG A 480 4.25 -28.51 15.03
C ARG A 480 5.19 -27.95 16.11
N LYS A 481 5.12 -28.53 17.33
CA LYS A 481 6.12 -28.28 18.37
C LYS A 481 7.50 -28.66 17.83
N ARG A 482 8.51 -27.84 18.10
CA ARG A 482 9.90 -28.27 17.96
C ARG A 482 10.11 -29.44 18.93
N GLU A 483 10.42 -30.61 18.39
CA GLU A 483 11.12 -31.66 19.12
C GLU A 483 12.53 -31.21 19.43
#